data_577be5305da167539399461380379d2a
#
_entry.id   577be5305da167539399461380379d2a
#
_cell.length_a   1.000
_cell.length_b   1.000
_cell.length_c   1.000
_cell.angle_alpha   90.00
_cell.angle_beta   90.00
_cell.angle_gamma   90.00
#
_symmetry.space_group_name_H-M   'P 1'
#
loop_
_entity.id
_entity.type
_entity.pdbx_description
1 polymer ?
#
loop_
_entity_poly.entity_id
_entity_poly.type
_entity_poly.pdbx_seq_one_letter_code
_entity_poly.pdbx_strand_id
1 'polypeptide(L)'
;MKIRIYLVVLPLMSCFFSCSKSIEISSPEFNVTVAKQTYNVNEAVEFKFSGSADYVTFYDGSDGHNYEFRERTSIEGAVPQLKFDSEGKFGTQVNTLALLVSRNFNGQLNKESIYDAKWIDITDRATLSAGTVVSSGTIDLSDFIQRGPIHIAFKYIGKNMATPQKTWYITNFSLNTLAPGGKVLPIVPDLASGGWLEHSVAGDARKWRITAPNLYIGANANEPDNEDWVITKPLQLTSVNPDAGLAIKDLSGPVTQYAHTYKEAGVYKVVFVAVNGNVYDRKQVVKEVMVTIK
;
A
#
# COMPACT_ATOMS: atom_id res chain seq x y z
N MET A 1 -73.65 -35.96 43.62
CA MET A 1 -73.69 -34.80 42.76
C MET A 1 -72.29 -34.20 42.74
N LYS A 2 -71.50 -34.47 41.68
CA LYS A 2 -70.08 -34.01 41.56
C LYS A 2 -70.05 -32.79 40.69
N ILE A 3 -69.74 -31.63 41.27
CA ILE A 3 -69.55 -30.37 40.55
C ILE A 3 -68.11 -30.34 39.97
N ARG A 4 -67.95 -30.29 38.65
CA ARG A 4 -66.68 -30.09 37.98
C ARG A 4 -66.50 -28.59 37.71
N ILE A 5 -65.55 -27.98 38.37
CA ILE A 5 -65.11 -26.60 38.12
C ILE A 5 -64.12 -26.65 36.96
N TYR A 6 -64.48 -26.03 35.80
CA TYR A 6 -63.53 -25.81 34.71
C TYR A 6 -62.81 -24.48 34.94
N LEU A 7 -61.53 -24.55 35.18
CA LEU A 7 -60.66 -23.38 35.26
C LEU A 7 -60.31 -22.95 33.83
N VAL A 8 -60.87 -21.85 33.37
CA VAL A 8 -60.53 -21.25 32.09
C VAL A 8 -59.27 -20.39 32.31
N VAL A 9 -58.12 -20.87 31.84
CA VAL A 9 -56.87 -20.10 31.80
C VAL A 9 -56.90 -19.26 30.53
N LEU A 10 -57.08 -17.95 30.68
CA LEU A 10 -57.01 -16.99 29.61
C LEU A 10 -55.53 -16.63 29.35
N PRO A 11 -54.91 -16.89 28.19
CA PRO A 11 -53.53 -16.48 27.94
C PRO A 11 -53.48 -14.96 27.74
N LEU A 12 -52.80 -14.27 28.64
CA LEU A 12 -52.50 -12.84 28.55
C LEU A 12 -51.41 -12.66 27.47
N MET A 13 -51.86 -12.38 26.25
CA MET A 13 -50.99 -12.09 25.11
C MET A 13 -50.46 -10.65 25.22
N SER A 14 -49.35 -10.48 25.90
CA SER A 14 -48.63 -9.22 26.04
C SER A 14 -47.98 -8.88 24.67
N CYS A 15 -48.65 -8.01 23.91
CA CYS A 15 -48.06 -7.39 22.71
C CYS A 15 -46.97 -6.44 23.14
N PHE A 16 -45.69 -6.89 23.02
CA PHE A 16 -44.56 -5.99 23.07
C PHE A 16 -44.52 -5.17 21.76
N PHE A 17 -45.16 -4.02 21.74
CA PHE A 17 -44.90 -3.01 20.73
C PHE A 17 -43.52 -2.42 21.04
N SER A 18 -42.46 -3.01 20.46
CA SER A 18 -41.16 -2.40 20.36
C SER A 18 -41.28 -1.23 19.39
N CYS A 19 -41.50 -0.04 19.90
CA CYS A 19 -41.38 1.18 19.14
C CYS A 19 -39.89 1.45 18.87
N SER A 20 -39.34 0.94 17.78
CA SER A 20 -38.04 1.40 17.28
C SER A 20 -38.23 2.81 16.71
N LYS A 21 -38.02 3.82 17.54
CA LYS A 21 -38.00 5.21 17.11
C LYS A 21 -36.72 5.42 16.32
N SER A 22 -36.73 5.11 15.01
CA SER A 22 -35.67 5.55 14.11
C SER A 22 -35.71 7.06 14.04
N ILE A 23 -34.73 7.74 14.60
CA ILE A 23 -34.55 9.17 14.43
C ILE A 23 -34.11 9.37 12.99
N GLU A 24 -35.06 9.81 12.14
CA GLU A 24 -34.76 10.13 10.75
C GLU A 24 -33.78 11.30 10.68
N ILE A 25 -32.68 11.14 9.98
CA ILE A 25 -31.67 12.17 9.79
C ILE A 25 -32.01 12.97 8.54
N SER A 26 -32.06 14.30 8.65
CA SER A 26 -32.15 15.18 7.50
C SER A 26 -30.83 15.32 6.78
N SER A 27 -30.86 15.52 5.46
CA SER A 27 -29.65 15.88 4.70
C SER A 27 -29.11 17.23 5.19
N PRO A 28 -27.77 17.41 5.20
CA PRO A 28 -27.20 18.71 5.56
C PRO A 28 -27.72 19.81 4.63
N GLU A 29 -28.09 20.96 5.21
CA GLU A 29 -28.29 22.20 4.47
C GLU A 29 -26.96 22.95 4.46
N PHE A 30 -26.08 22.62 3.52
CA PHE A 30 -24.72 23.17 3.48
C PHE A 30 -24.40 23.74 2.11
N ASN A 31 -23.87 24.96 2.09
CA ASN A 31 -23.38 25.59 0.87
C ASN A 31 -22.05 26.33 1.12
N VAL A 32 -21.26 26.48 0.04
CA VAL A 32 -19.93 27.10 0.07
C VAL A 32 -19.83 28.15 -1.01
N THR A 33 -19.24 29.29 -0.68
CA THR A 33 -18.93 30.39 -1.60
C THR A 33 -17.52 30.89 -1.38
N VAL A 34 -16.92 31.42 -2.45
CA VAL A 34 -15.61 32.13 -2.43
C VAL A 34 -15.79 33.53 -2.99
N ALA A 35 -14.97 34.50 -2.53
CA ALA A 35 -15.07 35.89 -2.96
C ALA A 35 -14.62 36.07 -4.42
N LYS A 36 -13.65 35.28 -4.88
CA LYS A 36 -13.12 35.28 -6.26
C LYS A 36 -12.66 33.88 -6.65
N GLN A 37 -12.46 33.62 -7.92
CA GLN A 37 -12.01 32.33 -8.42
C GLN A 37 -10.48 32.27 -8.64
N THR A 38 -9.79 33.41 -8.63
CA THR A 38 -8.36 33.49 -8.86
C THR A 38 -7.65 34.17 -7.71
N TYR A 39 -6.59 33.54 -7.21
CA TYR A 39 -5.75 33.97 -6.10
C TYR A 39 -4.28 33.87 -6.49
N ASN A 40 -3.39 34.56 -5.76
CA ASN A 40 -1.95 34.39 -5.92
C ASN A 40 -1.44 33.23 -5.05
N VAL A 41 -0.28 32.68 -5.42
CA VAL A 41 0.44 31.75 -4.54
C VAL A 41 0.67 32.40 -3.17
N ASN A 42 0.44 31.64 -2.10
CA ASN A 42 0.49 32.07 -0.70
C ASN A 42 -0.60 33.09 -0.29
N GLU A 43 -1.56 33.41 -1.14
CA GLU A 43 -2.75 34.15 -0.74
C GLU A 43 -3.79 33.21 -0.09
N ALA A 44 -4.42 33.66 1.01
CA ALA A 44 -5.46 32.89 1.66
C ALA A 44 -6.74 32.87 0.82
N VAL A 45 -7.24 31.67 0.52
CA VAL A 45 -8.55 31.43 -0.10
C VAL A 45 -9.56 31.26 1.03
N GLU A 46 -10.48 32.24 1.18
CA GLU A 46 -11.54 32.17 2.18
C GLU A 46 -12.80 31.52 1.60
N PHE A 47 -13.19 30.39 2.18
CA PHE A 47 -14.45 29.71 1.91
C PHE A 47 -15.48 30.11 2.97
N LYS A 48 -16.61 30.69 2.54
CA LYS A 48 -17.71 31.05 3.42
C LYS A 48 -18.80 30.01 3.34
N PHE A 49 -19.31 29.61 4.49
CA PHE A 49 -20.33 28.58 4.61
C PHE A 49 -21.67 29.18 4.98
N SER A 50 -22.75 28.58 4.47
CA SER A 50 -24.13 28.83 4.88
C SER A 50 -24.87 27.51 5.08
N GLY A 51 -25.91 27.56 5.95
CA GLY A 51 -26.61 26.37 6.39
C GLY A 51 -25.92 25.67 7.55
N SER A 52 -26.16 24.36 7.73
CA SER A 52 -25.65 23.58 8.84
C SER A 52 -25.31 22.16 8.45
N ALA A 53 -24.31 21.61 9.09
CA ALA A 53 -23.92 20.20 9.05
C ALA A 53 -23.29 19.81 10.39
N ASP A 54 -23.37 18.52 10.75
CA ASP A 54 -22.71 17.99 11.95
C ASP A 54 -21.19 17.94 11.76
N TYR A 55 -20.76 17.48 10.60
CA TYR A 55 -19.35 17.32 10.23
C TYR A 55 -19.09 17.92 8.85
N VAL A 56 -17.90 18.49 8.66
CA VAL A 56 -17.43 18.93 7.35
C VAL A 56 -15.99 18.46 7.15
N THR A 57 -15.75 17.75 6.04
CA THR A 57 -14.42 17.36 5.58
C THR A 57 -14.04 18.16 4.36
N PHE A 58 -12.84 18.69 4.34
CA PHE A 58 -12.27 19.51 3.29
C PHE A 58 -11.21 18.74 2.51
N TYR A 59 -11.32 18.74 1.19
CA TYR A 59 -10.30 18.27 0.24
C TYR A 59 -9.86 19.46 -0.58
N ASP A 60 -8.59 19.82 -0.53
CA ASP A 60 -8.07 21.01 -1.22
C ASP A 60 -7.79 20.77 -2.71
N GLY A 61 -7.87 19.52 -3.18
CA GLY A 61 -7.62 19.14 -4.55
C GLY A 61 -6.14 19.00 -4.92
N SER A 62 -5.22 19.22 -3.96
CA SER A 62 -3.79 18.96 -4.15
C SER A 62 -3.49 17.45 -4.11
N ASP A 63 -2.23 17.11 -4.40
CA ASP A 63 -1.76 15.73 -4.36
C ASP A 63 -1.86 15.14 -2.94
N GLY A 64 -2.49 13.96 -2.83
CA GLY A 64 -2.83 13.32 -1.55
C GLY A 64 -4.11 13.85 -0.89
N HIS A 65 -4.75 14.90 -1.44
CA HIS A 65 -5.94 15.55 -0.92
C HIS A 65 -7.03 15.75 -1.98
N ASN A 66 -7.09 14.90 -2.99
CA ASN A 66 -8.09 14.94 -4.04
C ASN A 66 -9.27 14.02 -3.68
N TYR A 67 -10.48 14.58 -3.59
CA TYR A 67 -11.69 13.85 -3.27
C TYR A 67 -11.99 12.68 -4.23
N GLU A 68 -11.63 12.77 -5.49
CA GLU A 68 -11.84 11.72 -6.48
C GLU A 68 -11.02 10.45 -6.16
N PHE A 69 -9.90 10.63 -5.45
CA PHE A 69 -8.97 9.56 -5.09
C PHE A 69 -9.10 9.07 -3.63
N ARG A 70 -10.13 9.50 -2.90
CA ARG A 70 -10.36 9.15 -1.49
C ARG A 70 -10.59 7.65 -1.22
N GLU A 71 -10.91 6.88 -2.24
CA GLU A 71 -11.11 5.42 -2.16
C GLU A 71 -10.07 4.65 -2.99
N ARG A 72 -9.13 5.36 -3.61
CA ARG A 72 -8.12 4.77 -4.47
C ARG A 72 -7.10 4.00 -3.64
N THR A 73 -6.94 2.70 -3.91
CA THR A 73 -5.92 1.84 -3.30
C THR A 73 -4.86 1.37 -4.28
N SER A 74 -5.03 1.68 -5.57
CA SER A 74 -4.08 1.33 -6.63
C SER A 74 -4.08 2.39 -7.73
N ILE A 75 -2.99 2.45 -8.51
CA ILE A 75 -2.86 3.34 -9.68
C ILE A 75 -2.88 2.50 -10.95
N GLU A 76 -3.81 2.81 -11.84
CA GLU A 76 -3.86 2.27 -13.19
C GLU A 76 -2.80 2.91 -14.08
N GLY A 77 -2.22 2.12 -15.02
CA GLY A 77 -1.16 2.59 -15.91
C GLY A 77 0.18 2.86 -15.25
N ALA A 78 0.36 2.42 -14.01
CA ALA A 78 1.62 2.55 -13.29
C ALA A 78 2.64 1.50 -13.73
N VAL A 79 3.93 1.85 -13.71
CA VAL A 79 5.06 0.99 -14.10
C VAL A 79 5.93 0.71 -12.89
N PRO A 80 5.86 -0.49 -12.28
CA PRO A 80 6.75 -0.87 -11.19
C PRO A 80 8.17 -1.12 -11.70
N GLN A 81 9.15 -0.53 -11.03
CA GLN A 81 10.56 -0.56 -11.39
C GLN A 81 11.40 -1.03 -10.22
N LEU A 82 12.05 -2.18 -10.40
CA LEU A 82 13.01 -2.74 -9.46
C LEU A 82 14.43 -2.30 -9.85
N LYS A 83 15.24 -1.96 -8.85
CA LYS A 83 16.69 -1.70 -8.97
C LYS A 83 17.42 -2.25 -7.77
N PHE A 84 18.64 -2.72 -8.01
CA PHE A 84 19.60 -3.09 -6.98
C PHE A 84 21.03 -3.04 -7.54
N ASP A 85 22.02 -3.07 -6.66
CA ASP A 85 23.39 -3.29 -7.06
C ASP A 85 23.83 -4.69 -6.63
N SER A 86 24.64 -5.35 -7.42
CA SER A 86 25.23 -6.64 -7.12
C SER A 86 26.75 -6.63 -7.17
N GLU A 87 27.39 -7.40 -6.31
CA GLU A 87 28.83 -7.66 -6.36
C GLU A 87 29.08 -9.15 -6.14
N GLY A 88 29.65 -9.83 -7.14
CA GLY A 88 30.02 -11.24 -7.07
C GLY A 88 31.52 -11.39 -6.90
N LYS A 89 31.97 -11.79 -5.70
CA LYS A 89 33.41 -11.94 -5.35
C LYS A 89 33.77 -13.39 -5.12
N PHE A 90 35.04 -13.64 -5.14
CA PHE A 90 35.64 -14.94 -4.80
C PHE A 90 35.01 -16.09 -5.57
N GLY A 91 35.64 -17.09 -5.93
CA GLY A 91 35.12 -18.23 -6.64
C GLY A 91 34.80 -17.99 -8.14
N THR A 92 34.88 -19.08 -8.88
CA THR A 92 34.72 -19.11 -10.35
C THR A 92 33.38 -19.75 -10.79
N GLN A 93 32.54 -20.17 -9.85
CA GLN A 93 31.28 -20.79 -10.16
C GLN A 93 30.34 -19.80 -10.86
N VAL A 94 29.63 -20.25 -11.89
CA VAL A 94 28.69 -19.48 -12.68
C VAL A 94 27.24 -19.87 -12.34
N ASN A 95 26.28 -19.03 -12.67
CA ASN A 95 24.86 -19.29 -12.44
C ASN A 95 24.51 -19.59 -10.97
N THR A 96 25.22 -18.93 -10.05
CA THR A 96 25.07 -19.14 -8.61
C THR A 96 24.06 -18.22 -7.96
N LEU A 97 23.52 -17.23 -8.68
CA LEU A 97 22.49 -16.30 -8.23
C LEU A 97 21.38 -16.22 -9.26
N ALA A 98 20.13 -16.30 -8.81
CA ALA A 98 18.95 -16.05 -9.62
C ALA A 98 18.04 -15.02 -8.93
N LEU A 99 17.41 -14.15 -9.73
CA LEU A 99 16.35 -13.22 -9.32
C LEU A 99 15.01 -13.78 -9.76
N LEU A 100 14.13 -14.03 -8.82
CA LEU A 100 12.89 -14.75 -9.03
C LEU A 100 11.70 -13.95 -8.51
N VAL A 101 10.53 -14.12 -9.17
CA VAL A 101 9.26 -13.52 -8.74
C VAL A 101 8.20 -14.60 -8.63
N SER A 102 7.43 -14.61 -7.55
CA SER A 102 6.26 -15.47 -7.38
C SER A 102 5.02 -14.69 -7.01
N ARG A 103 3.88 -15.12 -7.56
CA ARG A 103 2.54 -14.62 -7.22
C ARG A 103 1.75 -15.55 -6.29
N ASN A 104 2.22 -16.77 -6.11
CA ASN A 104 1.52 -17.79 -5.36
C ASN A 104 2.33 -18.38 -4.20
N PHE A 105 3.50 -17.81 -3.88
CA PHE A 105 4.20 -18.17 -2.67
C PHE A 105 3.34 -17.78 -1.46
N ASN A 106 3.13 -18.73 -0.56
CA ASN A 106 2.21 -18.59 0.57
C ASN A 106 2.83 -17.89 1.80
N GLY A 107 4.09 -17.48 1.71
CA GLY A 107 4.83 -16.82 2.81
C GLY A 107 5.41 -17.77 3.85
N GLN A 108 5.21 -19.09 3.74
CA GLN A 108 5.78 -20.05 4.68
C GLN A 108 7.20 -20.43 4.27
N LEU A 109 8.15 -20.20 5.18
CA LEU A 109 9.57 -20.47 4.96
C LEU A 109 9.91 -21.92 5.28
N ASN A 110 9.53 -22.81 4.40
CA ASN A 110 9.93 -24.20 4.40
C ASN A 110 10.16 -24.68 2.97
N LYS A 111 10.89 -25.77 2.83
CA LYS A 111 11.28 -26.34 1.55
C LYS A 111 10.07 -26.63 0.64
N GLU A 112 9.02 -27.24 1.19
CA GLU A 112 7.82 -27.62 0.49
C GLU A 112 7.13 -26.40 -0.12
N SER A 113 6.87 -25.37 0.69
CA SER A 113 6.20 -24.16 0.24
C SER A 113 7.01 -23.38 -0.80
N ILE A 114 8.34 -23.37 -0.66
CA ILE A 114 9.23 -22.71 -1.64
C ILE A 114 9.17 -23.46 -2.98
N TYR A 115 9.19 -24.79 -2.98
CA TYR A 115 9.18 -25.57 -4.21
C TYR A 115 7.79 -25.70 -4.86
N ASP A 116 6.70 -25.65 -4.10
CA ASP A 116 5.33 -25.66 -4.60
C ASP A 116 4.95 -24.33 -5.26
N ALA A 117 5.63 -23.25 -4.89
CA ALA A 117 5.40 -21.94 -5.50
C ALA A 117 5.94 -21.90 -6.95
N LYS A 118 5.20 -21.22 -7.80
CA LYS A 118 5.66 -20.92 -9.17
C LYS A 118 6.55 -19.68 -9.12
N TRP A 119 7.84 -19.92 -9.27
CA TRP A 119 8.84 -18.88 -9.41
C TRP A 119 9.14 -18.62 -10.88
N ILE A 120 9.00 -17.36 -11.29
CA ILE A 120 9.36 -16.89 -12.64
C ILE A 120 10.77 -16.32 -12.52
N ASP A 121 11.70 -16.89 -13.27
CA ASP A 121 13.08 -16.41 -13.34
C ASP A 121 13.13 -15.17 -14.24
N ILE A 122 13.60 -14.06 -13.66
CA ILE A 122 13.80 -12.78 -14.34
C ILE A 122 15.25 -12.31 -14.23
N THR A 123 16.18 -13.23 -13.98
CA THR A 123 17.60 -12.93 -13.84
C THR A 123 18.18 -12.26 -15.10
N ASP A 124 17.69 -12.61 -16.27
CA ASP A 124 18.05 -12.05 -17.56
C ASP A 124 17.67 -10.58 -17.74
N ARG A 125 16.75 -10.06 -16.93
CA ARG A 125 16.38 -8.63 -16.92
C ARG A 125 17.38 -7.77 -16.14
N ALA A 126 18.26 -8.40 -15.35
CA ALA A 126 19.23 -7.74 -14.51
C ALA A 126 20.66 -7.86 -15.07
N THR A 127 21.42 -6.79 -15.01
CA THR A 127 22.87 -6.89 -15.14
C THR A 127 23.46 -7.34 -13.81
N LEU A 128 24.06 -8.54 -13.76
CA LEU A 128 24.71 -9.06 -12.57
C LEU A 128 26.23 -8.86 -12.63
N SER A 129 26.84 -8.70 -11.46
CA SER A 129 28.27 -8.50 -11.31
C SER A 129 29.09 -9.68 -11.83
N ALA A 130 30.19 -9.36 -12.49
CA ALA A 130 31.26 -10.28 -12.86
C ALA A 130 32.52 -10.19 -11.93
N GLY A 131 32.46 -9.34 -10.88
CA GLY A 131 33.57 -9.17 -9.95
C GLY A 131 33.59 -7.87 -9.15
N THR A 132 33.07 -6.80 -9.74
CA THR A 132 32.93 -5.47 -9.10
C THR A 132 31.47 -5.10 -8.92
N VAL A 133 31.17 -4.11 -8.12
CA VAL A 133 29.79 -3.60 -7.96
C VAL A 133 29.24 -3.15 -9.30
N VAL A 134 28.06 -3.65 -9.64
CA VAL A 134 27.34 -3.31 -10.88
C VAL A 134 25.87 -3.09 -10.54
N SER A 135 25.28 -2.05 -11.13
CA SER A 135 23.83 -1.82 -11.06
C SER A 135 23.08 -2.82 -11.93
N SER A 136 21.98 -3.34 -11.41
CA SER A 136 21.07 -4.22 -12.16
C SER A 136 20.47 -3.57 -13.41
N GLY A 137 20.53 -2.24 -13.50
CA GLY A 137 19.68 -1.48 -14.37
C GLY A 137 18.26 -1.33 -13.81
N THR A 138 17.35 -0.77 -14.60
CA THR A 138 15.94 -0.67 -14.24
C THR A 138 15.20 -1.89 -14.79
N ILE A 139 14.62 -2.68 -13.89
CA ILE A 139 13.86 -3.89 -14.23
C ILE A 139 12.38 -3.55 -14.16
N ASP A 140 11.69 -3.62 -15.30
CA ASP A 140 10.25 -3.43 -15.39
C ASP A 140 9.51 -4.69 -14.90
N LEU A 141 8.57 -4.48 -13.96
CA LEU A 141 7.72 -5.53 -13.40
C LEU A 141 6.24 -5.37 -13.80
N SER A 142 5.93 -4.66 -14.89
CA SER A 142 4.55 -4.39 -15.33
C SER A 142 3.76 -5.66 -15.65
N ASP A 143 4.44 -6.72 -16.09
CA ASP A 143 3.84 -8.04 -16.34
C ASP A 143 3.40 -8.76 -15.03
N PHE A 144 3.78 -8.22 -13.87
CA PHE A 144 3.40 -8.73 -12.55
C PHE A 144 2.29 -7.92 -11.85
N ILE A 145 1.76 -6.85 -12.44
CA ILE A 145 0.74 -5.99 -11.81
C ILE A 145 -0.58 -6.73 -11.53
N GLN A 146 -0.92 -7.74 -12.31
CA GLN A 146 -2.23 -8.39 -12.24
C GLN A 146 -2.33 -9.38 -11.05
N ARG A 147 -3.41 -9.27 -10.25
CA ARG A 147 -3.90 -10.27 -9.29
C ARG A 147 -3.10 -10.44 -8.00
N GLY A 148 -2.98 -9.38 -7.22
CA GLY A 148 -2.51 -9.49 -5.84
C GLY A 148 -1.01 -9.26 -5.66
N PRO A 149 -0.50 -9.49 -4.45
CA PRO A 149 0.89 -9.26 -4.12
C PRO A 149 1.82 -10.25 -4.81
N ILE A 150 3.06 -9.82 -4.97
CA ILE A 150 4.17 -10.67 -5.41
C ILE A 150 5.19 -10.83 -4.28
N HIS A 151 6.01 -11.87 -4.40
CA HIS A 151 7.26 -12.00 -3.64
C HIS A 151 8.43 -11.95 -4.62
N ILE A 152 9.49 -11.24 -4.24
CA ILE A 152 10.76 -11.22 -4.96
C ILE A 152 11.76 -12.04 -4.14
N ALA A 153 12.54 -12.88 -4.80
CA ALA A 153 13.55 -13.70 -4.15
C ALA A 153 14.89 -13.63 -4.86
N PHE A 154 15.96 -13.65 -4.08
CA PHE A 154 17.27 -14.07 -4.57
C PHE A 154 17.50 -15.52 -4.13
N LYS A 155 17.73 -16.38 -5.13
CA LYS A 155 18.11 -17.78 -4.92
C LYS A 155 19.58 -17.94 -5.16
N TYR A 156 20.29 -18.54 -4.21
CA TYR A 156 21.69 -18.88 -4.31
C TYR A 156 21.88 -20.39 -4.46
N ILE A 157 22.77 -20.78 -5.35
CA ILE A 157 23.19 -22.19 -5.52
C ILE A 157 24.71 -22.25 -5.51
N GLY A 158 25.24 -22.97 -4.55
CA GLY A 158 26.67 -23.30 -4.49
C GLY A 158 26.91 -24.78 -4.69
N LYS A 159 28.03 -25.14 -5.34
CA LYS A 159 28.43 -26.53 -5.60
C LYS A 159 29.71 -26.87 -4.87
N ASN A 160 29.82 -28.12 -4.43
CA ASN A 160 31.08 -28.64 -3.88
C ASN A 160 32.12 -28.70 -4.98
N MET A 161 33.12 -27.84 -4.91
CA MET A 161 34.23 -27.75 -5.85
C MET A 161 35.52 -27.36 -5.13
N ALA A 162 36.66 -27.66 -5.73
CA ALA A 162 37.97 -27.25 -5.22
C ALA A 162 38.19 -25.71 -5.21
N THR A 163 37.28 -24.96 -5.87
CA THR A 163 37.29 -23.49 -5.83
C THR A 163 36.21 -22.98 -4.88
N PRO A 164 36.38 -21.81 -4.24
CA PRO A 164 35.34 -21.22 -3.43
C PRO A 164 34.03 -21.03 -4.19
N GLN A 165 32.92 -21.20 -3.51
CA GLN A 165 31.59 -20.80 -4.02
C GLN A 165 31.56 -19.27 -4.09
N LYS A 166 30.97 -18.72 -5.17
CA LYS A 166 30.96 -17.27 -5.36
C LYS A 166 30.21 -16.59 -4.21
N THR A 167 30.79 -15.54 -3.67
CA THR A 167 30.13 -14.69 -2.66
C THR A 167 29.38 -13.56 -3.36
N TRP A 168 28.11 -13.43 -3.03
CA TRP A 168 27.26 -12.36 -3.55
C TRP A 168 26.91 -11.35 -2.47
N TYR A 169 26.94 -10.07 -2.85
CA TYR A 169 26.40 -8.96 -2.11
C TYR A 169 25.34 -8.28 -2.95
N ILE A 170 24.17 -8.03 -2.35
CA ILE A 170 23.08 -7.25 -2.93
C ILE A 170 22.92 -6.02 -2.07
N THR A 171 23.00 -4.84 -2.69
CA THR A 171 22.89 -3.53 -2.03
C THR A 171 21.94 -2.61 -2.81
N ASN A 172 21.59 -1.47 -2.26
CA ASN A 172 20.78 -0.43 -2.92
C ASN A 172 19.49 -0.95 -3.56
N PHE A 173 18.90 -2.01 -2.96
CA PHE A 173 17.65 -2.56 -3.43
C PHE A 173 16.52 -1.55 -3.21
N SER A 174 15.78 -1.27 -4.27
CA SER A 174 14.58 -0.43 -4.23
C SER A 174 13.55 -0.91 -5.24
N LEU A 175 12.28 -0.81 -4.87
CA LEU A 175 11.15 -1.03 -5.75
C LEU A 175 10.25 0.20 -5.71
N ASN A 176 10.14 0.88 -6.83
CA ASN A 176 9.30 2.07 -6.97
C ASN A 176 8.27 1.84 -8.06
N THR A 177 7.14 2.52 -7.96
CA THR A 177 6.14 2.55 -9.01
C THR A 177 6.11 3.93 -9.64
N LEU A 178 6.34 3.99 -10.95
CA LEU A 178 6.20 5.20 -11.73
C LEU A 178 4.73 5.36 -12.14
N ALA A 179 4.04 6.33 -11.55
CA ALA A 179 2.67 6.66 -11.90
C ALA A 179 2.58 7.42 -13.22
N PRO A 180 1.43 7.39 -13.93
CA PRO A 180 1.17 8.32 -15.02
C PRO A 180 1.43 9.77 -14.59
N GLY A 181 2.10 10.55 -15.45
CA GLY A 181 2.55 11.91 -15.10
C GLY A 181 3.93 11.98 -14.42
N GLY A 182 4.62 10.86 -14.26
CA GLY A 182 6.03 10.81 -13.82
C GLY A 182 6.26 10.82 -12.31
N LYS A 183 5.20 10.80 -11.49
CA LYS A 183 5.33 10.70 -10.04
C LYS A 183 5.88 9.33 -9.65
N VAL A 184 6.94 9.32 -8.82
CA VAL A 184 7.54 8.11 -8.27
C VAL A 184 6.93 7.82 -6.90
N LEU A 185 6.40 6.61 -6.74
CA LEU A 185 5.80 6.11 -5.51
C LEU A 185 6.65 4.96 -4.96
N PRO A 186 7.26 5.09 -3.77
CA PRO A 186 8.08 4.04 -3.21
C PRO A 186 7.23 2.90 -2.66
N ILE A 187 7.48 1.66 -3.11
CA ILE A 187 6.90 0.42 -2.56
C ILE A 187 7.88 -0.18 -1.54
N VAL A 188 9.14 -0.27 -1.93
CA VAL A 188 10.29 -0.64 -1.09
C VAL A 188 11.36 0.43 -1.31
N PRO A 189 11.40 1.48 -0.47
CA PRO A 189 12.31 2.62 -0.68
C PRO A 189 13.78 2.24 -0.52
N ASP A 190 14.07 1.24 0.30
CA ASP A 190 15.42 0.76 0.60
C ASP A 190 15.41 -0.74 0.89
N LEU A 191 16.61 -1.34 0.95
CA LEU A 191 16.79 -2.77 1.19
C LEU A 191 16.13 -3.24 2.49
N ALA A 192 16.25 -2.47 3.58
CA ALA A 192 15.70 -2.85 4.89
C ALA A 192 14.17 -2.95 4.87
N SER A 193 13.51 -2.11 4.07
CA SER A 193 12.05 -2.08 3.90
C SER A 193 11.48 -3.29 3.15
N GLY A 194 12.33 -4.12 2.54
CA GLY A 194 11.94 -5.33 1.79
C GLY A 194 11.32 -6.42 2.65
N GLY A 195 11.53 -6.37 3.97
CA GLY A 195 11.01 -7.38 4.90
C GLY A 195 11.52 -8.77 4.58
N TRP A 196 12.82 -8.86 4.34
CA TRP A 196 13.52 -10.06 3.91
C TRP A 196 13.50 -11.17 4.95
N LEU A 197 13.26 -12.38 4.48
CA LEU A 197 13.34 -13.62 5.26
C LEU A 197 14.20 -14.63 4.51
N GLU A 198 15.10 -15.32 5.22
CA GLU A 198 16.01 -16.29 4.66
C GLU A 198 15.57 -17.72 4.96
N HIS A 199 15.86 -18.64 4.04
CA HIS A 199 15.65 -20.07 4.26
C HIS A 199 16.66 -20.90 3.46
N SER A 200 17.32 -21.84 4.14
CA SER A 200 18.17 -22.86 3.50
C SER A 200 17.32 -24.06 3.13
N VAL A 201 17.29 -24.39 1.86
CA VAL A 201 16.60 -25.57 1.33
C VAL A 201 17.50 -26.80 1.31
N ALA A 202 18.78 -26.58 1.09
CA ALA A 202 19.81 -27.61 1.16
C ALA A 202 21.15 -27.01 1.62
N GLY A 203 21.84 -27.73 2.52
CA GLY A 203 23.16 -27.33 3.02
C GLY A 203 23.10 -26.27 4.12
N ASP A 204 22.94 -26.66 5.37
CA ASP A 204 22.75 -25.73 6.51
C ASP A 204 23.98 -24.90 6.88
N ALA A 205 25.15 -25.17 6.30
CA ALA A 205 26.41 -24.53 6.71
C ALA A 205 26.48 -23.04 6.36
N ARG A 206 25.73 -22.60 5.34
CA ARG A 206 25.71 -21.22 4.85
C ARG A 206 24.29 -20.75 4.64
N LYS A 207 24.01 -19.50 4.99
CA LYS A 207 22.71 -18.85 4.87
C LYS A 207 22.89 -17.43 4.40
N TRP A 208 21.86 -16.89 3.76
CA TRP A 208 21.81 -15.46 3.52
C TRP A 208 21.92 -14.70 4.83
N ARG A 209 22.77 -13.70 4.87
CA ARG A 209 22.83 -12.74 5.96
C ARG A 209 22.16 -11.45 5.54
N ILE A 210 21.21 -11.04 6.36
CA ILE A 210 20.39 -9.85 6.13
C ILE A 210 20.89 -8.76 7.07
N THR A 211 21.42 -7.68 6.51
CA THR A 211 21.82 -6.48 7.25
C THR A 211 21.15 -5.25 6.63
N ALA A 212 21.14 -4.11 7.31
CA ALA A 212 20.55 -2.91 6.75
C ALA A 212 21.16 -2.47 5.41
N PRO A 213 22.51 -2.51 5.21
CA PRO A 213 23.10 -2.11 3.95
C PRO A 213 23.13 -3.20 2.88
N ASN A 214 23.05 -4.49 3.26
CA ASN A 214 23.19 -5.56 2.26
C ASN A 214 22.56 -6.90 2.66
N LEU A 215 22.24 -7.70 1.63
CA LEU A 215 22.07 -9.14 1.72
C LEU A 215 23.37 -9.77 1.21
N TYR A 216 23.92 -10.76 1.91
CA TYR A 216 25.09 -11.45 1.39
C TYR A 216 25.13 -12.93 1.75
N ILE A 217 25.72 -13.72 0.86
CA ILE A 217 25.96 -15.15 1.01
C ILE A 217 27.20 -15.56 0.24
N GLY A 218 27.87 -16.60 0.69
CA GLY A 218 29.01 -17.21 0.02
C GLY A 218 29.64 -18.30 0.88
N ALA A 219 30.45 -19.16 0.25
CA ALA A 219 31.11 -20.26 0.94
C ALA A 219 32.51 -20.51 0.42
N ASN A 220 33.29 -21.28 1.20
CA ASN A 220 34.69 -21.64 0.86
C ASN A 220 34.74 -22.75 -0.19
N ALA A 221 35.94 -23.11 -0.61
CA ALA A 221 36.21 -24.30 -1.39
C ALA A 221 35.87 -25.59 -0.61
N ASN A 222 35.45 -26.62 -1.33
CA ASN A 222 35.11 -27.94 -0.79
C ASN A 222 33.99 -27.96 0.26
N GLU A 223 33.18 -26.89 0.37
CA GLU A 223 31.97 -26.93 1.16
C GLU A 223 30.87 -27.69 0.42
N PRO A 224 29.94 -28.34 1.14
CA PRO A 224 28.80 -29.06 0.52
C PRO A 224 28.00 -28.19 -0.44
N ASP A 225 27.29 -28.85 -1.35
CA ASP A 225 26.24 -28.21 -2.16
C ASP A 225 25.26 -27.49 -1.24
N ASN A 226 24.87 -26.27 -1.61
CA ASN A 226 23.86 -25.55 -0.90
C ASN A 226 22.84 -24.88 -1.85
N GLU A 227 21.64 -24.67 -1.34
CA GLU A 227 20.59 -23.91 -1.98
C GLU A 227 19.91 -23.05 -0.92
N ASP A 228 20.02 -21.74 -1.06
CA ASP A 228 19.56 -20.77 -0.09
C ASP A 228 18.72 -19.68 -0.74
N TRP A 229 17.64 -19.33 -0.10
CA TRP A 229 16.70 -18.34 -0.55
C TRP A 229 16.66 -17.16 0.41
N VAL A 230 16.52 -15.95 -0.12
CA VAL A 230 16.10 -14.77 0.62
C VAL A 230 14.92 -14.13 -0.11
N ILE A 231 13.82 -13.97 0.59
CA ILE A 231 12.51 -13.68 0.01
C ILE A 231 11.93 -12.45 0.69
N THR A 232 11.32 -11.53 -0.08
CA THR A 232 10.63 -10.34 0.45
C THR A 232 9.34 -10.70 1.17
N LYS A 233 8.84 -9.77 2.00
CA LYS A 233 7.40 -9.74 2.36
C LYS A 233 6.55 -9.66 1.09
N PRO A 234 5.20 -9.88 1.18
CA PRO A 234 4.31 -9.66 0.04
C PRO A 234 4.31 -8.18 -0.37
N LEU A 235 4.47 -7.90 -1.66
CA LEU A 235 4.61 -6.57 -2.24
C LEU A 235 3.45 -6.29 -3.20
N GLN A 236 2.72 -5.19 -2.97
CA GLN A 236 1.67 -4.68 -3.85
C GLN A 236 2.26 -3.63 -4.79
N LEU A 237 2.42 -4.00 -6.07
CA LEU A 237 3.20 -3.19 -7.02
C LEU A 237 2.59 -1.83 -7.36
N THR A 238 1.28 -1.69 -7.27
CA THR A 238 0.55 -0.45 -7.63
C THR A 238 -0.18 0.17 -6.45
N SER A 239 0.14 -0.28 -5.23
CA SER A 239 -0.53 0.20 -4.02
C SER A 239 -0.25 1.67 -3.76
N VAL A 240 -1.32 2.40 -3.40
CA VAL A 240 -1.25 3.78 -2.92
C VAL A 240 -2.19 3.94 -1.73
N ASN A 241 -1.87 4.88 -0.87
CA ASN A 241 -2.81 5.32 0.14
C ASN A 241 -3.93 6.13 -0.52
N PRO A 242 -5.19 5.94 -0.10
CA PRO A 242 -6.27 6.84 -0.47
C PRO A 242 -5.94 8.29 -0.12
N ASP A 243 -6.40 9.22 -0.94
CA ASP A 243 -6.27 10.64 -0.62
C ASP A 243 -7.14 10.99 0.59
N ALA A 244 -6.63 11.79 1.49
CA ALA A 244 -7.28 12.13 2.76
C ALA A 244 -7.79 13.56 2.77
N GLY A 245 -9.02 13.74 3.27
CA GLY A 245 -9.55 15.06 3.59
C GLY A 245 -9.20 15.50 5.00
N LEU A 246 -9.23 16.81 5.22
CA LEU A 246 -9.08 17.42 6.53
C LEU A 246 -10.45 17.66 7.17
N ALA A 247 -10.69 17.12 8.36
CA ALA A 247 -11.88 17.44 9.14
C ALA A 247 -11.77 18.89 9.64
N ILE A 248 -12.65 19.77 9.17
CA ILE A 248 -12.68 21.19 9.51
C ILE A 248 -13.83 21.56 10.44
N LYS A 249 -14.80 20.67 10.62
CA LYS A 249 -15.93 20.81 11.55
C LYS A 249 -16.31 19.47 12.14
N ASP A 250 -16.62 19.48 13.41
CA ASP A 250 -17.24 18.41 14.19
C ASP A 250 -18.48 18.92 14.96
N LEU A 251 -18.99 18.15 15.90
CA LEU A 251 -20.16 18.51 16.70
C LEU A 251 -19.94 19.66 17.69
N SER A 252 -18.72 20.15 17.89
CA SER A 252 -18.37 21.08 18.94
C SER A 252 -18.88 22.51 18.72
N GLY A 253 -19.23 22.88 17.49
CA GLY A 253 -19.78 24.22 17.21
C GLY A 253 -19.95 24.55 15.73
N PRO A 254 -20.61 25.68 15.43
CA PRO A 254 -20.79 26.13 14.05
C PRO A 254 -19.45 26.65 13.48
N VAL A 255 -19.20 26.35 12.22
CA VAL A 255 -18.10 26.92 11.42
C VAL A 255 -18.72 27.68 10.25
N THR A 256 -18.48 28.97 10.16
CA THR A 256 -19.03 29.86 9.14
C THR A 256 -18.07 30.16 8.01
N GLN A 257 -16.79 29.89 8.22
CA GLN A 257 -15.73 30.09 7.23
C GLN A 257 -14.53 29.19 7.51
N TYR A 258 -13.75 28.95 6.45
CA TYR A 258 -12.45 28.26 6.51
C TYR A 258 -11.50 28.92 5.53
N ALA A 259 -10.23 29.06 5.89
CA ALA A 259 -9.20 29.62 5.03
C ALA A 259 -8.13 28.57 4.72
N HIS A 260 -7.72 28.49 3.44
CA HIS A 260 -6.63 27.63 3.00
C HIS A 260 -5.66 28.40 2.11
N THR A 261 -4.38 28.01 2.14
CA THR A 261 -3.31 28.68 1.37
C THR A 261 -2.59 27.66 0.51
N TYR A 262 -2.52 27.92 -0.79
CA TYR A 262 -1.80 27.09 -1.75
C TYR A 262 -0.39 27.62 -1.97
N LYS A 263 0.58 26.70 -2.01
CA LYS A 263 2.00 27.02 -2.23
C LYS A 263 2.43 26.95 -3.68
N GLU A 264 1.62 26.33 -4.53
CA GLU A 264 1.92 26.10 -5.95
C GLU A 264 0.82 26.65 -6.83
N ALA A 265 1.19 27.18 -7.99
CA ALA A 265 0.24 27.61 -9.01
C ALA A 265 -0.47 26.39 -9.60
N GLY A 266 -1.77 26.54 -9.91
CA GLY A 266 -2.56 25.44 -10.45
C GLY A 266 -4.05 25.72 -10.42
N VAL A 267 -4.82 24.80 -10.97
CA VAL A 267 -6.29 24.79 -10.88
C VAL A 267 -6.69 23.66 -9.94
N TYR A 268 -7.34 24.02 -8.84
CA TYR A 268 -7.71 23.09 -7.78
C TYR A 268 -9.21 22.89 -7.73
N LYS A 269 -9.64 21.63 -7.79
CA LYS A 269 -11.02 21.24 -7.52
C LYS A 269 -11.18 20.99 -6.03
N VAL A 270 -11.62 22.00 -5.34
CA VAL A 270 -11.85 21.97 -3.88
C VAL A 270 -13.17 21.29 -3.60
N VAL A 271 -13.19 20.35 -2.65
CA VAL A 271 -14.41 19.62 -2.30
C VAL A 271 -14.64 19.66 -0.79
N PHE A 272 -15.88 19.98 -0.42
CA PHE A 272 -16.40 19.90 0.95
C PHE A 272 -17.44 18.79 1.05
N VAL A 273 -17.23 17.86 1.97
CA VAL A 273 -18.20 16.81 2.29
C VAL A 273 -18.85 17.17 3.62
N ALA A 274 -20.08 17.61 3.56
CA ALA A 274 -20.90 17.93 4.72
C ALA A 274 -21.76 16.72 5.09
N VAL A 275 -21.79 16.34 6.35
CA VAL A 275 -22.47 15.13 6.85
C VAL A 275 -23.29 15.46 8.07
N ASN A 276 -24.56 14.97 8.11
CA ASN A 276 -25.35 14.79 9.32
C ASN A 276 -25.40 13.30 9.64
N GLY A 277 -25.21 12.93 10.90
CA GLY A 277 -25.15 11.51 11.25
C GLY A 277 -25.45 11.22 12.72
N ASN A 278 -25.95 10.01 12.96
CA ASN A 278 -26.06 9.39 14.25
C ASN A 278 -25.46 7.97 14.21
N VAL A 279 -25.62 7.19 15.27
CA VAL A 279 -25.10 5.81 15.37
C VAL A 279 -25.76 4.82 14.40
N TYR A 280 -26.86 5.17 13.75
CA TYR A 280 -27.63 4.26 12.88
C TYR A 280 -27.58 4.65 11.40
N ASP A 281 -27.46 5.95 11.09
CA ASP A 281 -27.55 6.44 9.70
C ASP A 281 -26.74 7.72 9.51
N ARG A 282 -26.37 8.01 8.27
CA ARG A 282 -25.73 9.25 7.86
C ARG A 282 -26.25 9.73 6.51
N LYS A 283 -26.40 11.04 6.36
CA LYS A 283 -26.68 11.68 5.07
C LYS A 283 -25.60 12.71 4.77
N GLN A 284 -25.21 12.80 3.51
CA GLN A 284 -24.12 13.71 3.10
C GLN A 284 -24.53 14.56 1.90
N VAL A 285 -23.92 15.72 1.83
CA VAL A 285 -23.94 16.63 0.67
C VAL A 285 -22.51 16.97 0.30
N VAL A 286 -22.18 16.90 -0.99
CA VAL A 286 -20.88 17.26 -1.54
C VAL A 286 -20.99 18.59 -2.25
N LYS A 287 -20.08 19.54 -1.96
CA LYS A 287 -19.96 20.84 -2.62
C LYS A 287 -18.60 21.00 -3.23
N GLU A 288 -18.56 21.45 -4.47
CA GLU A 288 -17.32 21.63 -5.24
C GLU A 288 -17.12 23.11 -5.58
N VAL A 289 -15.90 23.58 -5.50
CA VAL A 289 -15.49 24.93 -5.86
C VAL A 289 -14.19 24.86 -6.66
N MET A 290 -14.17 25.49 -7.83
CA MET A 290 -12.93 25.61 -8.60
C MET A 290 -12.16 26.86 -8.18
N VAL A 291 -10.87 26.69 -7.88
CA VAL A 291 -9.97 27.79 -7.49
C VAL A 291 -8.73 27.75 -8.41
N THR A 292 -8.37 28.89 -8.96
CA THR A 292 -7.15 29.05 -9.78
C THR A 292 -6.12 29.82 -8.96
N ILE A 293 -4.92 29.27 -8.84
CA ILE A 293 -3.77 29.89 -8.18
C ILE A 293 -2.75 30.28 -9.23
N LYS A 294 -2.27 31.53 -9.20
CA LYS A 294 -1.31 32.09 -10.16
C LYS A 294 -0.04 32.57 -9.50
#